data_ec6d48b036fe9cd38808b27a87fdb911
#
_entry.id   ec6d48b036fe9cd38808b27a87fdb911
#
_cell.length_a   1.000
_cell.length_b   1.000
_cell.length_c   1.000
_cell.angle_alpha   90.00
_cell.angle_beta   90.00
_cell.angle_gamma   90.00
#
_symmetry.space_group_name_H-M   'P 1'
#
loop_
_entity.id
_entity.type
_entity.pdbx_description
1 polymer ?
#
loop_
_entity_poly.entity_id
_entity_poly.type
_entity_poly.pdbx_seq_one_letter_code
_entity_poly.pdbx_strand_id
1 'polypeptide(L)'
;MNISYITHSCFLVELDSCYLLFDYYRGTLPRMKEDKPLYVFASHAHADHYSTRIFKLKHPSITWILSSDIAAAHPHIQVEAGKCYTVNELQLRTLASTDEGVAFLVTAEDNCIYHAGDLNWWDWGDENTPQEHAEMKERYFRELQSIKGMHFDVAFLPVDPRLKERALKGARAFLQYASCDLLVPMHFWKDTAVFTWLRHSEILNIEAMQLWLGFQELETFTKV
;
A
#
# COMPACT_ATOMS: atom_id res chain seq x y z
N MET A 1 13.05 -2.83 10.87
CA MET A 1 12.38 -2.41 9.62
C MET A 1 12.56 -0.92 9.39
N ASN A 2 13.00 -0.49 8.19
CA ASN A 2 13.09 0.93 7.78
C ASN A 2 12.15 1.17 6.60
N ILE A 3 11.44 2.30 6.60
CA ILE A 3 10.48 2.65 5.55
C ILE A 3 10.90 3.98 4.93
N SER A 4 11.05 4.00 3.61
CA SER A 4 11.34 5.22 2.85
C SER A 4 10.17 5.56 1.95
N TYR A 5 9.62 6.77 2.09
CA TYR A 5 8.66 7.33 1.15
C TYR A 5 9.38 7.79 -0.12
N ILE A 6 8.94 7.34 -1.25
CA ILE A 6 9.52 7.74 -2.54
C ILE A 6 8.62 8.77 -3.22
N THR A 7 7.37 8.41 -3.47
CA THR A 7 6.36 9.30 -4.02
C THR A 7 4.98 8.63 -4.02
N HIS A 8 3.90 9.37 -3.88
CA HIS A 8 2.51 8.91 -4.01
C HIS A 8 2.20 7.67 -3.17
N SER A 9 2.05 6.50 -3.80
CA SER A 9 1.87 5.19 -3.14
C SER A 9 3.15 4.35 -3.17
N CYS A 10 4.28 4.94 -3.56
CA CYS A 10 5.55 4.24 -3.66
C CYS A 10 6.35 4.32 -2.37
N PHE A 11 6.61 3.17 -1.78
CA PHE A 11 7.44 3.00 -0.59
C PHE A 11 8.48 1.90 -0.79
N LEU A 12 9.67 2.12 -0.23
CA LEU A 12 10.67 1.08 -0.03
C LEU A 12 10.68 0.69 1.44
N VAL A 13 10.42 -0.59 1.72
CA VAL A 13 10.56 -1.18 3.05
C VAL A 13 11.85 -2.01 3.08
N GLU A 14 12.78 -1.63 3.93
CA GLU A 14 13.98 -2.41 4.20
C GLU A 14 13.77 -3.27 5.43
N LEU A 15 13.90 -4.57 5.26
CA LEU A 15 13.97 -5.58 6.30
C LEU A 15 15.41 -6.03 6.51
N ASP A 16 15.66 -6.92 7.46
CA ASP A 16 17.02 -7.39 7.74
C ASP A 16 17.60 -8.19 6.57
N SER A 17 16.79 -9.02 5.89
CA SER A 17 17.22 -9.89 4.80
C SER A 17 16.78 -9.45 3.40
N CYS A 18 15.84 -8.51 3.26
CA CYS A 18 15.31 -8.13 1.94
C CYS A 18 14.82 -6.68 1.87
N TYR A 19 14.54 -6.25 0.63
CA TYR A 19 13.84 -5.01 0.31
C TYR A 19 12.50 -5.31 -0.36
N LEU A 20 11.45 -4.59 0.03
CA LEU A 20 10.14 -4.62 -0.58
C LEU A 20 9.85 -3.24 -1.16
N LEU A 21 9.76 -3.12 -2.48
CA LEU A 21 9.48 -1.87 -3.18
C LEU A 21 8.07 -1.93 -3.77
N PHE A 22 7.18 -1.09 -3.28
CA PHE A 22 5.78 -1.04 -3.70
C PHE A 22 5.55 0.12 -4.66
N ASP A 23 4.79 -0.14 -5.73
CA ASP A 23 4.22 0.83 -6.68
C ASP A 23 5.20 1.89 -7.19
N TYR A 24 6.39 1.44 -7.63
CA TYR A 24 7.42 2.34 -8.13
C TYR A 24 7.18 2.72 -9.59
N TYR A 25 6.83 3.96 -9.82
CA TYR A 25 6.68 4.52 -11.16
C TYR A 25 7.67 5.65 -11.47
N ARG A 26 8.19 6.34 -10.44
CA ARG A 26 9.20 7.41 -10.52
C ARG A 26 9.82 7.69 -9.15
N GLY A 27 10.75 8.63 -9.13
CA GLY A 27 11.43 9.10 -7.92
C GLY A 27 12.82 8.52 -7.78
N THR A 28 13.54 8.94 -6.77
CA THR A 28 14.90 8.49 -6.46
C THR A 28 14.82 7.46 -5.34
N LEU A 29 15.37 6.27 -5.58
CA LEU A 29 15.48 5.25 -4.55
C LEU A 29 16.71 5.50 -3.66
N PRO A 30 16.64 5.23 -2.36
CA PRO A 30 17.81 5.20 -1.51
C PRO A 30 18.79 4.11 -1.96
N ARG A 31 20.03 4.23 -1.52
CA ARG A 31 21.05 3.21 -1.81
C ARG A 31 20.69 1.91 -1.09
N MET A 32 20.50 0.85 -1.84
CA MET A 32 20.26 -0.51 -1.34
C MET A 32 21.56 -1.31 -1.28
N LYS A 33 21.67 -2.23 -0.33
CA LYS A 33 22.76 -3.19 -0.25
C LYS A 33 22.55 -4.29 -1.29
N GLU A 34 23.63 -4.71 -1.96
CA GLU A 34 23.57 -5.69 -3.04
C GLU A 34 23.42 -7.15 -2.55
N ASP A 35 23.67 -7.40 -1.28
CA ASP A 35 23.57 -8.72 -0.62
C ASP A 35 22.16 -9.11 -0.19
N LYS A 36 21.19 -8.18 -0.23
CA LYS A 36 19.79 -8.43 0.07
C LYS A 36 18.95 -8.47 -1.21
N PRO A 37 18.07 -9.44 -1.43
CA PRO A 37 17.16 -9.45 -2.58
C PRO A 37 16.16 -8.27 -2.53
N LEU A 38 15.79 -7.79 -3.72
CA LEU A 38 14.77 -6.77 -3.93
C LEU A 38 13.52 -7.41 -4.53
N TYR A 39 12.38 -7.26 -3.85
CA TYR A 39 11.07 -7.63 -4.36
C TYR A 39 10.33 -6.38 -4.79
N VAL A 40 9.90 -6.33 -6.05
CA VAL A 40 9.23 -5.17 -6.65
C VAL A 40 7.77 -5.53 -6.90
N PHE A 41 6.87 -4.85 -6.22
CA PHE A 41 5.43 -5.04 -6.30
C PHE A 41 4.80 -3.92 -7.12
N ALA A 42 3.84 -4.26 -7.97
CA ALA A 42 2.95 -3.28 -8.59
C ALA A 42 1.50 -3.75 -8.43
N SER A 43 0.70 -2.91 -7.77
CA SER A 43 -0.68 -3.23 -7.40
C SER A 43 -1.63 -3.24 -8.59
N HIS A 44 -1.40 -2.39 -9.60
CA HIS A 44 -2.21 -2.29 -10.82
C HIS A 44 -1.50 -1.47 -11.91
N ALA A 45 -2.13 -1.36 -13.09
CA ALA A 45 -1.52 -0.80 -14.29
C ALA A 45 -1.54 0.73 -14.39
N HIS A 46 -2.20 1.46 -13.49
CA HIS A 46 -2.25 2.93 -13.56
C HIS A 46 -0.86 3.56 -13.48
N ALA A 47 -0.68 4.67 -14.20
CA ALA A 47 0.63 5.29 -14.41
C ALA A 47 1.26 5.94 -13.15
N ASP A 48 0.52 6.09 -12.09
CA ASP A 48 0.94 6.56 -10.77
C ASP A 48 1.25 5.42 -9.79
N HIS A 49 1.07 4.15 -10.21
CA HIS A 49 1.45 2.94 -9.46
C HIS A 49 2.43 2.06 -10.22
N TYR A 50 2.39 2.09 -11.56
CA TYR A 50 3.23 1.25 -12.40
C TYR A 50 3.94 2.04 -13.50
N SER A 51 5.18 1.65 -13.78
CA SER A 51 5.93 2.07 -14.95
C SER A 51 6.93 0.98 -15.34
N THR A 52 7.17 0.81 -16.63
CA THR A 52 8.23 -0.08 -17.16
C THR A 52 9.64 0.28 -16.66
N ARG A 53 9.80 1.40 -15.96
CA ARG A 53 11.06 1.77 -15.26
C ARG A 53 11.47 0.75 -14.21
N ILE A 54 10.54 -0.01 -13.62
CA ILE A 54 10.84 -1.08 -12.66
C ILE A 54 11.80 -2.12 -13.25
N PHE A 55 11.74 -2.35 -14.58
CA PHE A 55 12.63 -3.29 -15.28
C PHE A 55 14.00 -2.71 -15.61
N LYS A 56 14.22 -1.41 -15.35
CA LYS A 56 15.50 -0.73 -15.51
C LYS A 56 16.25 -0.56 -14.18
N LEU A 57 15.67 -1.01 -13.09
CA LEU A 57 16.34 -1.01 -11.78
C LEU A 57 17.61 -1.86 -11.85
N LYS A 58 18.68 -1.33 -11.26
CA LYS A 58 19.97 -2.01 -11.20
C LYS A 58 20.14 -2.58 -9.79
N HIS A 59 19.93 -3.87 -9.66
CA HIS A 59 20.17 -4.62 -8.45
C HIS A 59 20.49 -6.08 -8.81
N PRO A 60 21.41 -6.77 -8.14
CA PRO A 60 21.85 -8.12 -8.55
C PRO A 60 20.78 -9.19 -8.41
N SER A 61 19.82 -9.00 -7.49
CA SER A 61 18.74 -9.95 -7.25
C SER A 61 17.40 -9.21 -7.18
N ILE A 62 16.61 -9.27 -8.24
CA ILE A 62 15.27 -8.65 -8.31
C ILE A 62 14.24 -9.71 -8.66
N THR A 63 13.13 -9.71 -7.91
CA THR A 63 11.92 -10.46 -8.22
C THR A 63 10.77 -9.48 -8.42
N TRP A 64 10.15 -9.49 -9.59
CA TRP A 64 8.98 -8.65 -9.90
C TRP A 64 7.70 -9.44 -9.62
N ILE A 65 6.77 -8.83 -8.89
CA ILE A 65 5.47 -9.37 -8.48
C ILE A 65 4.41 -8.37 -8.92
N LEU A 66 3.71 -8.68 -9.99
CA LEU A 66 2.82 -7.75 -10.68
C LEU A 66 1.40 -8.26 -10.68
N SER A 67 0.44 -7.37 -10.47
CA SER A 67 -0.98 -7.69 -10.62
C SER A 67 -1.32 -8.13 -12.04
N SER A 68 -2.32 -8.97 -12.19
CA SER A 68 -2.71 -9.61 -13.45
C SER A 68 -3.24 -8.66 -14.52
N ASP A 69 -3.63 -7.44 -14.15
CA ASP A 69 -4.00 -6.37 -15.09
C ASP A 69 -2.79 -5.70 -15.76
N ILE A 70 -1.56 -5.94 -15.25
CA ILE A 70 -0.33 -5.38 -15.82
C ILE A 70 0.18 -6.28 -16.94
N ALA A 71 0.06 -5.82 -18.18
CA ALA A 71 0.66 -6.49 -19.32
C ALA A 71 2.14 -6.13 -19.43
N ALA A 72 3.03 -7.05 -19.02
CA ALA A 72 4.49 -6.86 -19.10
C ALA A 72 5.16 -8.03 -19.83
N ALA A 73 6.03 -7.69 -20.79
CA ALA A 73 6.82 -8.70 -21.52
C ALA A 73 8.03 -9.23 -20.72
N HIS A 74 8.45 -8.51 -19.66
CA HIS A 74 9.53 -8.91 -18.79
C HIS A 74 9.10 -10.09 -17.90
N PRO A 75 9.95 -11.10 -17.65
CA PRO A 75 9.63 -12.18 -16.72
C PRO A 75 9.26 -11.65 -15.33
N HIS A 76 8.13 -12.08 -14.80
CA HIS A 76 7.62 -11.68 -13.49
C HIS A 76 6.69 -12.76 -12.92
N ILE A 77 6.40 -12.65 -11.64
CA ILE A 77 5.36 -13.42 -10.97
C ILE A 77 4.07 -12.63 -11.10
N GLN A 78 3.11 -13.17 -11.83
CA GLN A 78 1.78 -12.58 -11.96
C GLN A 78 0.91 -13.01 -10.78
N VAL A 79 0.20 -12.05 -10.18
CA VAL A 79 -0.70 -12.31 -9.06
C VAL A 79 -2.12 -11.84 -9.36
N GLU A 80 -3.09 -12.61 -8.90
CA GLU A 80 -4.52 -12.37 -9.02
C GLU A 80 -5.10 -12.02 -7.66
N ALA A 81 -6.24 -11.34 -7.64
CA ALA A 81 -6.96 -11.00 -6.42
C ALA A 81 -7.46 -12.25 -5.66
N GLY A 82 -7.43 -12.18 -4.32
CA GLY A 82 -7.96 -13.22 -3.44
C GLY A 82 -7.13 -14.51 -3.40
N LYS A 83 -5.85 -14.46 -3.78
CA LYS A 83 -4.96 -15.62 -3.83
C LYS A 83 -3.84 -15.52 -2.79
N CYS A 84 -3.23 -16.68 -2.53
CA CYS A 84 -2.03 -16.79 -1.71
C CYS A 84 -0.89 -17.36 -2.54
N TYR A 85 0.32 -16.84 -2.30
CA TYR A 85 1.54 -17.24 -3.00
C TYR A 85 2.68 -17.37 -2.00
N THR A 86 3.63 -18.26 -2.30
CA THR A 86 4.94 -18.28 -1.65
C THR A 86 5.97 -17.86 -2.69
N VAL A 87 6.69 -16.80 -2.43
CA VAL A 87 7.71 -16.25 -3.32
C VAL A 87 9.03 -16.19 -2.56
N ASN A 88 9.88 -17.18 -2.77
CA ASN A 88 11.06 -17.41 -1.96
C ASN A 88 10.69 -17.46 -0.46
N GLU A 89 11.22 -16.53 0.35
CA GLU A 89 10.94 -16.44 1.79
C GLU A 89 9.66 -15.67 2.13
N LEU A 90 9.01 -15.06 1.12
CA LEU A 90 7.80 -14.28 1.35
C LEU A 90 6.55 -15.15 1.32
N GLN A 91 5.64 -14.89 2.27
CA GLN A 91 4.25 -15.31 2.17
C GLN A 91 3.44 -14.10 1.69
N LEU A 92 2.73 -14.26 0.59
CA LEU A 92 1.96 -13.20 -0.03
C LEU A 92 0.50 -13.61 -0.13
N ARG A 93 -0.39 -12.73 0.31
CA ARG A 93 -1.82 -12.81 0.04
C ARG A 93 -2.26 -11.52 -0.64
N THR A 94 -3.21 -11.64 -1.57
CA THR A 94 -3.78 -10.50 -2.28
C THR A 94 -5.26 -10.33 -1.95
N LEU A 95 -5.75 -9.10 -1.98
CA LEU A 95 -7.19 -8.77 -1.94
C LEU A 95 -7.57 -8.12 -3.25
N ALA A 96 -8.87 -8.15 -3.59
CA ALA A 96 -9.37 -7.42 -4.76
C ALA A 96 -9.41 -5.92 -4.47
N SER A 97 -8.86 -5.10 -5.36
CA SER A 97 -9.02 -3.66 -5.29
C SER A 97 -10.46 -3.23 -5.56
N THR A 98 -10.84 -2.09 -5.03
CA THR A 98 -12.10 -1.41 -5.35
C THR A 98 -11.96 -0.48 -6.57
N ASP A 99 -10.75 -0.27 -7.03
CA ASP A 99 -10.43 0.31 -8.34
C ASP A 99 -9.91 -0.81 -9.26
N GLU A 100 -8.63 -0.86 -9.59
CA GLU A 100 -8.01 -1.92 -10.40
C GLU A 100 -6.97 -2.72 -9.59
N GLY A 101 -6.68 -3.94 -10.05
CA GLY A 101 -5.62 -4.80 -9.51
C GLY A 101 -5.86 -5.32 -8.11
N VAL A 102 -4.83 -5.23 -7.25
CA VAL A 102 -4.80 -5.91 -5.95
C VAL A 102 -4.23 -5.04 -4.83
N ALA A 103 -4.66 -5.34 -3.59
CA ALA A 103 -3.90 -5.00 -2.39
C ALA A 103 -3.00 -6.17 -2.01
N PHE A 104 -1.86 -5.87 -1.38
CA PHE A 104 -0.86 -6.84 -0.94
C PHE A 104 -0.85 -6.99 0.59
N LEU A 105 -0.84 -8.23 1.05
CA LEU A 105 -0.48 -8.62 2.40
C LEU A 105 0.81 -9.43 2.30
N VAL A 106 1.91 -8.89 2.79
CA VAL A 106 3.22 -9.52 2.68
C VAL A 106 3.73 -9.87 4.07
N THR A 107 4.00 -11.16 4.30
CA THR A 107 4.68 -11.59 5.51
C THR A 107 6.13 -11.95 5.17
N ALA A 108 7.07 -11.31 5.85
CA ALA A 108 8.51 -11.52 5.73
C ALA A 108 9.18 -11.26 7.08
N GLU A 109 10.08 -12.15 7.53
CA GLU A 109 10.87 -11.99 8.78
C GLU A 109 9.98 -11.67 10.00
N ASP A 110 8.87 -12.38 10.17
CA ASP A 110 7.88 -12.16 11.23
C ASP A 110 7.16 -10.77 11.17
N ASN A 111 7.38 -9.98 10.11
CA ASN A 111 6.65 -8.76 9.88
C ASN A 111 5.49 -9.00 8.91
N CYS A 112 4.31 -8.47 9.23
CA CYS A 112 3.13 -8.48 8.38
C CYS A 112 2.87 -7.06 7.86
N ILE A 113 2.99 -6.87 6.55
CA ILE A 113 2.91 -5.57 5.88
C ILE A 113 1.67 -5.56 4.97
N TYR A 114 0.83 -4.55 5.13
CA TYR A 114 -0.31 -4.31 4.27
C TYR A 114 -0.07 -3.11 3.36
N HIS A 115 -0.17 -3.30 2.05
CA HIS A 115 -0.17 -2.21 1.08
C HIS A 115 -1.45 -2.26 0.27
N ALA A 116 -2.32 -1.28 0.48
CA ALA A 116 -3.67 -1.27 -0.07
C ALA A 116 -3.71 -1.15 -1.60
N GLY A 117 -2.62 -0.68 -2.27
CA GLY A 117 -2.80 -0.19 -3.65
C GLY A 117 -3.92 0.83 -3.66
N ASP A 118 -4.90 0.64 -4.55
CA ASP A 118 -6.10 1.47 -4.60
C ASP A 118 -7.34 0.79 -4.00
N LEU A 119 -7.14 -0.22 -3.12
CA LEU A 119 -8.23 -0.74 -2.30
C LEU A 119 -8.61 0.28 -1.23
N ASN A 120 -9.69 1.01 -1.47
CA ASN A 120 -10.19 2.07 -0.60
C ASN A 120 -11.71 2.20 -0.70
N TRP A 121 -12.33 2.89 0.25
CA TRP A 121 -13.73 3.32 0.14
C TRP A 121 -13.79 4.65 -0.64
N TRP A 122 -13.82 4.55 -1.97
CA TRP A 122 -13.89 5.71 -2.86
C TRP A 122 -15.28 6.34 -2.85
N ASP A 123 -15.55 7.15 -1.83
CA ASP A 123 -16.80 7.90 -1.66
C ASP A 123 -16.67 9.29 -2.27
N TRP A 124 -16.99 9.41 -3.56
CA TRP A 124 -16.92 10.66 -4.31
C TRP A 124 -18.09 11.61 -4.03
N GLY A 125 -18.95 11.32 -3.03
CA GLY A 125 -20.07 12.19 -2.69
C GLY A 125 -21.08 12.31 -3.82
N ASP A 126 -21.49 13.54 -4.13
CA ASP A 126 -22.54 13.78 -5.13
C ASP A 126 -22.15 13.44 -6.58
N GLU A 127 -20.88 13.07 -6.82
CA GLU A 127 -20.43 12.56 -8.12
C GLU A 127 -20.88 11.12 -8.37
N ASN A 128 -21.23 10.37 -7.30
CA ASN A 128 -21.76 9.02 -7.40
C ASN A 128 -23.28 8.99 -7.20
N THR A 129 -23.93 8.08 -7.90
CA THR A 129 -25.32 7.71 -7.65
C THR A 129 -25.43 6.92 -6.33
N PRO A 130 -26.63 6.86 -5.70
CA PRO A 130 -26.85 6.02 -4.51
C PRO A 130 -26.50 4.54 -4.71
N GLN A 131 -26.68 4.02 -5.93
CA GLN A 131 -26.31 2.65 -6.27
C GLN A 131 -24.80 2.45 -6.29
N GLU A 132 -24.04 3.34 -6.95
CA GLU A 132 -22.58 3.30 -6.98
C GLU A 132 -21.97 3.41 -5.57
N HIS A 133 -22.54 4.25 -4.71
CA HIS A 133 -22.17 4.31 -3.30
C HIS A 133 -22.35 2.98 -2.58
N ALA A 134 -23.49 2.33 -2.80
CA ALA A 134 -23.80 1.06 -2.17
C ALA A 134 -22.86 -0.06 -2.65
N GLU A 135 -22.62 -0.14 -3.96
CA GLU A 135 -21.73 -1.12 -4.58
C GLU A 135 -20.27 -0.92 -4.14
N MET A 136 -19.77 0.33 -4.14
CA MET A 136 -18.43 0.66 -3.67
C MET A 136 -18.23 0.26 -2.21
N LYS A 137 -19.20 0.61 -1.36
CA LYS A 137 -19.19 0.23 0.06
C LYS A 137 -19.17 -1.29 0.21
N GLU A 138 -20.06 -2.01 -0.47
CA GLU A 138 -20.13 -3.47 -0.38
C GLU A 138 -18.81 -4.12 -0.80
N ARG A 139 -18.22 -3.71 -1.93
CA ARG A 139 -16.92 -4.21 -2.42
C ARG A 139 -15.83 -3.99 -1.39
N TYR A 140 -15.70 -2.78 -0.85
CA TYR A 140 -14.68 -2.45 0.13
C TYR A 140 -14.84 -3.25 1.42
N PHE A 141 -16.04 -3.29 2.00
CA PHE A 141 -16.30 -4.01 3.26
C PHE A 141 -16.18 -5.53 3.12
N ARG A 142 -16.44 -6.09 1.95
CA ARG A 142 -16.20 -7.51 1.68
C ARG A 142 -14.70 -7.85 1.81
N GLU A 143 -13.83 -7.02 1.26
CA GLU A 143 -12.38 -7.23 1.39
C GLU A 143 -11.92 -7.04 2.84
N LEU A 144 -12.41 -6.01 3.54
CA LEU A 144 -12.11 -5.82 4.96
C LEU A 144 -12.56 -7.00 5.83
N GLN A 145 -13.72 -7.61 5.52
CA GLN A 145 -14.19 -8.79 6.24
C GLN A 145 -13.22 -9.96 6.13
N SER A 146 -12.48 -10.06 5.03
CA SER A 146 -11.50 -11.13 4.79
C SER A 146 -10.21 -10.99 5.63
N ILE A 147 -9.96 -9.80 6.18
CA ILE A 147 -8.82 -9.50 7.06
C ILE A 147 -9.24 -9.21 8.50
N LYS A 148 -10.49 -9.50 8.84
CA LYS A 148 -11.01 -9.22 10.17
C LYS A 148 -10.21 -9.92 11.26
N GLY A 149 -9.78 -9.13 12.26
CA GLY A 149 -8.98 -9.60 13.38
C GLY A 149 -7.50 -9.76 13.08
N MET A 150 -7.05 -9.47 11.86
CA MET A 150 -5.63 -9.44 11.53
C MET A 150 -4.94 -8.22 12.16
N HIS A 151 -3.67 -8.40 12.46
CA HIS A 151 -2.78 -7.33 12.89
C HIS A 151 -1.65 -7.17 11.88
N PHE A 152 -1.29 -5.92 11.58
CA PHE A 152 -0.19 -5.58 10.67
C PHE A 152 0.86 -4.75 11.41
N ASP A 153 2.12 -5.03 11.18
CA ASP A 153 3.21 -4.17 11.68
C ASP A 153 3.15 -2.80 11.00
N VAL A 154 2.81 -2.79 9.70
CA VAL A 154 2.63 -1.56 8.91
C VAL A 154 1.44 -1.71 7.97
N ALA A 155 0.60 -0.66 7.89
CA ALA A 155 -0.46 -0.54 6.92
C ALA A 155 -0.34 0.75 6.11
N PHE A 156 -0.12 0.62 4.80
CA PHE A 156 -0.15 1.72 3.84
C PHE A 156 -1.57 1.87 3.30
N LEU A 157 -2.22 3.00 3.60
CA LEU A 157 -3.63 3.22 3.31
C LEU A 157 -3.85 4.49 2.48
N PRO A 158 -4.67 4.46 1.42
CA PRO A 158 -5.02 5.66 0.68
C PRO A 158 -5.74 6.68 1.54
N VAL A 159 -5.26 7.93 1.48
CA VAL A 159 -5.92 9.11 2.05
C VAL A 159 -5.92 10.19 0.98
N ASP A 160 -6.90 10.11 0.07
CA ASP A 160 -6.95 10.97 -1.10
C ASP A 160 -7.65 12.30 -0.79
N PRO A 161 -6.95 13.45 -0.93
CA PRO A 161 -7.53 14.77 -0.64
C PRO A 161 -8.68 15.15 -1.57
N ARG A 162 -8.79 14.54 -2.74
CA ARG A 162 -9.91 14.75 -3.67
C ARG A 162 -11.25 14.32 -3.07
N LEU A 163 -11.23 13.38 -2.14
CA LEU A 163 -12.42 12.93 -1.38
C LEU A 163 -12.85 13.92 -0.29
N LYS A 164 -12.09 15.01 -0.04
CA LYS A 164 -12.37 16.06 0.93
C LYS A 164 -12.63 15.49 2.34
N GLU A 165 -13.73 15.85 2.99
CA GLU A 165 -14.14 15.35 4.31
C GLU A 165 -14.34 13.83 4.37
N ARG A 166 -14.42 13.16 3.22
CA ARG A 166 -14.58 11.70 3.11
C ARG A 166 -13.24 10.96 3.01
N ALA A 167 -12.11 11.68 2.88
CA ALA A 167 -10.79 11.10 2.65
C ALA A 167 -10.37 10.05 3.70
N LEU A 168 -10.84 10.16 4.93
CA LEU A 168 -10.51 9.25 6.02
C LEU A 168 -11.46 8.08 6.17
N LYS A 169 -12.53 7.97 5.36
CA LYS A 169 -13.54 6.91 5.51
C LYS A 169 -12.94 5.52 5.35
N GLY A 170 -12.09 5.33 4.35
CA GLY A 170 -11.42 4.04 4.11
C GLY A 170 -10.55 3.61 5.28
N ALA A 171 -9.63 4.48 5.72
CA ALA A 171 -8.74 4.19 6.83
C ALA A 171 -9.51 3.93 8.15
N ARG A 172 -10.56 4.71 8.45
CA ARG A 172 -11.42 4.46 9.61
C ARG A 172 -12.12 3.11 9.55
N ALA A 173 -12.65 2.75 8.39
CA ALA A 173 -13.28 1.45 8.21
C ALA A 173 -12.26 0.30 8.33
N PHE A 174 -11.05 0.44 7.76
CA PHE A 174 -9.97 -0.54 7.92
C PHE A 174 -9.71 -0.83 9.40
N LEU A 175 -9.54 0.20 10.23
CA LEU A 175 -9.25 0.07 11.66
C LEU A 175 -10.40 -0.51 12.50
N GLN A 176 -11.61 -0.63 11.96
CA GLN A 176 -12.71 -1.37 12.59
C GLN A 176 -12.59 -2.89 12.38
N TYR A 177 -11.84 -3.32 11.38
CA TYR A 177 -11.70 -4.73 11.01
C TYR A 177 -10.34 -5.30 11.36
N ALA A 178 -9.28 -4.51 11.20
CA ALA A 178 -7.92 -4.91 11.45
C ALA A 178 -7.21 -3.86 12.31
N SER A 179 -6.06 -4.21 12.84
CA SER A 179 -5.19 -3.28 13.59
C SER A 179 -3.82 -3.17 12.95
N CYS A 180 -3.09 -2.10 13.26
CA CYS A 180 -1.70 -1.97 12.85
C CYS A 180 -0.90 -1.21 13.91
N ASP A 181 0.42 -1.49 13.97
CA ASP A 181 1.34 -0.74 14.82
C ASP A 181 1.65 0.63 14.20
N LEU A 182 1.79 0.67 12.87
CA LEU A 182 2.08 1.89 12.13
C LEU A 182 1.10 2.05 10.96
N LEU A 183 0.36 3.16 10.92
CA LEU A 183 -0.41 3.58 9.76
C LEU A 183 0.40 4.59 8.94
N VAL A 184 0.56 4.31 7.67
CA VAL A 184 1.25 5.18 6.71
C VAL A 184 0.25 5.65 5.65
N PRO A 185 -0.11 6.94 5.63
CA PRO A 185 -0.98 7.46 4.59
C PRO A 185 -0.25 7.49 3.24
N MET A 186 -0.96 7.18 2.19
CA MET A 186 -0.49 7.26 0.80
C MET A 186 -1.57 7.85 -0.10
N HIS A 187 -1.30 8.01 -1.41
CA HIS A 187 -2.25 8.52 -2.41
C HIS A 187 -2.69 9.98 -2.18
N PHE A 188 -1.86 10.81 -1.56
CA PHE A 188 -2.22 12.19 -1.18
C PHE A 188 -1.74 13.28 -2.15
N TRP A 189 -1.24 12.91 -3.34
CA TRP A 189 -0.94 13.83 -4.46
C TRP A 189 -0.07 15.06 -4.13
N LYS A 190 0.75 15.04 -3.09
CA LYS A 190 1.49 16.20 -2.54
C LYS A 190 0.61 17.18 -1.77
N ASP A 191 -0.66 16.93 -1.57
CA ASP A 191 -1.51 17.74 -0.71
C ASP A 191 -1.31 17.33 0.74
N THR A 192 -0.57 18.15 1.48
CA THR A 192 -0.24 17.91 2.87
C THR A 192 -1.38 18.21 3.84
N ALA A 193 -2.52 18.74 3.38
CA ALA A 193 -3.69 18.97 4.22
C ALA A 193 -4.23 17.69 4.86
N VAL A 194 -4.07 16.54 4.17
CA VAL A 194 -4.46 15.21 4.71
C VAL A 194 -3.83 14.93 6.07
N PHE A 195 -2.64 15.45 6.34
CA PHE A 195 -1.93 15.22 7.60
C PHE A 195 -2.51 16.03 8.74
N THR A 196 -3.00 17.24 8.44
CA THR A 196 -3.77 18.02 9.40
C THR A 196 -5.07 17.31 9.74
N TRP A 197 -5.76 16.75 8.75
CA TRP A 197 -6.98 15.99 8.98
C TRP A 197 -6.71 14.73 9.83
N LEU A 198 -5.65 14.00 9.52
CA LEU A 198 -5.24 12.83 10.29
C LEU A 198 -4.91 13.18 11.74
N ARG A 199 -4.13 14.24 11.98
CA ARG A 199 -3.77 14.71 13.34
C ARG A 199 -4.99 15.09 14.19
N HIS A 200 -6.04 15.63 13.59
CA HIS A 200 -7.26 16.05 14.27
C HIS A 200 -8.36 14.97 14.22
N SER A 201 -8.07 13.81 13.65
CA SER A 201 -9.04 12.73 13.55
C SER A 201 -9.01 11.82 14.77
N GLU A 202 -10.14 11.18 15.08
CA GLU A 202 -10.24 10.16 16.13
C GLU A 202 -9.40 8.89 15.83
N ILE A 203 -8.88 8.76 14.61
CA ILE A 203 -7.96 7.66 14.24
C ILE A 203 -6.73 7.65 15.16
N LEU A 204 -6.24 8.81 15.58
CA LEU A 204 -5.09 8.95 16.49
C LEU A 204 -5.40 8.60 17.95
N ASN A 205 -6.67 8.41 18.32
CA ASN A 205 -7.06 8.00 19.68
C ASN A 205 -6.95 6.49 19.90
N ILE A 206 -6.43 5.74 18.92
CA ILE A 206 -6.21 4.31 19.07
C ILE A 206 -4.89 4.12 19.82
N GLU A 207 -4.97 3.64 21.06
CA GLU A 207 -3.82 3.28 21.87
C GLU A 207 -2.91 2.30 21.10
N ALA A 208 -1.60 2.56 21.16
CA ALA A 208 -0.53 1.77 20.55
C ALA A 208 -0.36 1.89 19.02
N MET A 209 -1.14 2.68 18.30
CA MET A 209 -0.88 2.92 16.87
C MET A 209 0.00 4.15 16.67
N GLN A 210 1.01 4.02 15.83
CA GLN A 210 1.81 5.15 15.36
C GLN A 210 1.29 5.63 14.01
N LEU A 211 1.32 6.94 13.78
CA LEU A 211 1.02 7.54 12.50
C LEU A 211 2.27 8.19 11.93
N TRP A 212 2.69 7.73 10.76
CA TRP A 212 3.80 8.34 10.05
C TRP A 212 3.29 9.54 9.22
N LEU A 213 3.86 10.70 9.49
CA LEU A 213 3.48 11.98 8.87
C LEU A 213 4.70 12.66 8.20
N GLY A 214 5.64 11.89 7.73
CA GLY A 214 6.78 12.37 6.95
C GLY A 214 6.41 12.65 5.48
N PHE A 215 6.97 13.70 4.88
CA PHE A 215 6.48 14.22 3.59
C PHE A 215 7.54 14.58 2.58
N GLN A 216 8.78 14.45 2.92
CA GLN A 216 9.85 14.75 1.97
C GLN A 216 10.19 13.46 1.21
N GLU A 217 10.43 13.58 -0.09
CA GLU A 217 11.03 12.49 -0.85
C GLU A 217 12.27 12.00 -0.07
N LEU A 218 12.36 10.69 0.16
CA LEU A 218 13.42 10.03 0.95
C LEU A 218 13.35 10.20 2.48
N GLU A 219 12.24 10.62 3.06
CA GLU A 219 12.08 10.47 4.50
C GLU A 219 12.02 8.99 4.90
N THR A 220 12.81 8.62 5.88
CA THR A 220 12.90 7.24 6.39
C THR A 220 12.34 7.16 7.79
N PHE A 221 11.44 6.22 8.03
CA PHE A 221 10.97 5.84 9.35
C PHE A 221 11.67 4.55 9.78
N THR A 222 12.18 4.54 10.99
CA THR A 222 12.73 3.32 11.60
C THR A 222 11.80 2.86 12.70
N LYS A 223 11.22 1.67 12.56
CA LYS A 223 10.51 1.00 13.65
C LYS A 223 11.58 0.50 14.64
N VAL A 224 11.54 1.03 15.85
CA VAL A 224 12.42 0.62 16.96
C VAL A 224 11.88 -0.65 17.59
#